data_2ed486a221380e90da0bc95e3422a184
#
_entry.id   2ed486a221380e90da0bc95e3422a184
#
_cell.length_a   1.000
_cell.length_b   1.000
_cell.length_c   1.000
_cell.angle_alpha   90.00
_cell.angle_beta   90.00
_cell.angle_gamma   90.00
#
_symmetry.space_group_name_H-M   'P 1'
#
loop_
_entity.id
_entity.type
_entity.pdbx_description
1 polymer ?
#
loop_
_entity_poly.entity_id
_entity_poly.type
_entity_poly.pdbx_seq_one_letter_code
_entity_poly.pdbx_strand_id
1 'polypeptide(L)'
;MLRNFAVLVSVLLLPFLAACATPGAYLGDSITQVDENNGYRLARAVAERPKDDLLVIVSLSGGGLRASAMAFGILEQLATDRIQHDGRLRRMLDEVDVISAVSGGAIPAAYFVLHGDKIFD
;
A
#
# COMPACT_ATOMS: atom_id res chain seq x y z
N MET A 1 5.92 21.68 46.38
CA MET A 1 5.71 20.34 45.76
C MET A 1 5.17 20.43 44.34
N LEU A 2 4.11 21.17 44.04
CA LEU A 2 3.53 21.27 42.66
C LEU A 2 4.54 21.80 41.63
N ARG A 3 5.37 22.80 41.97
CA ARG A 3 6.34 23.38 41.02
C ARG A 3 7.41 22.38 40.57
N ASN A 4 7.88 21.55 41.47
CA ASN A 4 8.88 20.53 41.15
C ASN A 4 8.27 19.40 40.37
N PHE A 5 7.00 19.05 40.60
CA PHE A 5 6.27 18.06 39.82
C PHE A 5 6.04 18.54 38.37
N ALA A 6 5.63 19.80 38.18
CA ALA A 6 5.44 20.37 36.84
C ALA A 6 6.76 20.40 36.04
N VAL A 7 7.88 20.75 36.67
CA VAL A 7 9.20 20.71 36.02
C VAL A 7 9.59 19.29 35.63
N LEU A 8 9.35 18.31 36.49
CA LEU A 8 9.66 16.92 36.22
C LEU A 8 8.84 16.39 35.02
N VAL A 9 7.54 16.69 34.95
CA VAL A 9 6.66 16.33 33.88
C VAL A 9 7.08 17.00 32.56
N SER A 10 7.46 18.27 32.59
CA SER A 10 7.93 19.01 31.41
C SER A 10 9.24 18.40 30.86
N VAL A 11 10.20 18.06 31.71
CA VAL A 11 11.46 17.45 31.32
C VAL A 11 11.24 16.03 30.72
N LEU A 12 10.27 15.27 31.23
CA LEU A 12 9.89 13.97 30.70
C LEU A 12 9.17 14.04 29.36
N LEU A 13 8.42 15.11 29.09
CA LEU A 13 7.68 15.30 27.83
C LEU A 13 8.54 15.91 26.71
N LEU A 14 9.61 16.64 27.04
CA LEU A 14 10.50 17.24 26.03
C LEU A 14 11.04 16.26 24.99
N PRO A 15 11.55 15.06 25.34
CA PRO A 15 12.06 14.12 24.35
C PRO A 15 10.97 13.59 23.39
N PHE A 16 9.71 13.51 23.82
CA PHE A 16 8.61 13.11 22.96
C PHE A 16 8.25 14.18 21.90
N LEU A 17 8.44 15.44 22.21
CA LEU A 17 8.26 16.53 21.26
C LEU A 17 9.42 16.63 20.26
N ALA A 18 10.64 16.22 20.65
CA ALA A 18 11.81 16.20 19.79
C ALA A 18 11.87 14.96 18.87
N ALA A 19 11.13 13.89 19.16
CA ALA A 19 11.14 12.65 18.40
C ALA A 19 10.64 12.81 16.95
N CYS A 20 9.83 13.85 16.67
CA CYS A 20 9.38 14.14 15.30
C CYS A 20 10.33 15.08 14.53
N ALA A 21 11.41 15.55 15.17
CA ALA A 21 12.31 16.56 14.63
C ALA A 21 13.66 15.99 14.18
N THR A 22 13.76 14.69 13.87
CA THR A 22 14.96 14.13 13.25
C THR A 22 15.01 14.55 11.78
N PRO A 23 15.80 15.58 11.41
CA PRO A 23 15.96 15.93 10.03
C PRO A 23 16.77 14.85 9.32
N GLY A 24 16.19 14.26 8.30
CA GLY A 24 16.98 13.71 7.24
C GLY A 24 17.56 12.31 7.39
N ALA A 25 16.95 11.42 8.16
CA ALA A 25 17.48 10.07 8.31
C ALA A 25 17.38 9.20 7.03
N TYR A 26 16.57 9.57 6.04
CA TYR A 26 16.43 8.82 4.78
C TYR A 26 15.92 9.69 3.61
N LEU A 27 16.52 10.83 3.41
CA LEU A 27 16.46 11.43 2.08
C LEU A 27 17.54 10.72 1.26
N GLY A 28 17.13 9.81 0.40
CA GLY A 28 18.01 9.32 -0.66
C GLY A 28 18.53 10.50 -1.48
N ASP A 29 19.54 10.27 -2.30
CA ASP A 29 20.08 11.29 -3.18
C ASP A 29 18.95 11.99 -3.93
N SER A 30 18.96 13.33 -3.92
CA SER A 30 17.91 14.09 -4.61
C SER A 30 17.97 13.77 -6.11
N ILE A 31 16.85 13.31 -6.65
CA ILE A 31 16.71 13.10 -8.09
C ILE A 31 16.70 14.49 -8.76
N THR A 32 17.75 14.81 -9.48
CA THR A 32 17.88 16.08 -10.20
C THR A 32 17.22 16.04 -11.57
N GLN A 33 17.01 14.83 -12.12
CA GLN A 33 16.31 14.60 -13.38
C GLN A 33 15.40 13.39 -13.24
N VAL A 34 14.17 13.51 -13.74
CA VAL A 34 13.23 12.39 -13.83
C VAL A 34 13.50 11.67 -15.14
N ASP A 35 14.02 10.45 -15.07
CA ASP A 35 14.10 9.56 -16.22
C ASP A 35 12.73 8.92 -16.48
N GLU A 36 12.10 9.31 -17.58
CA GLU A 36 10.77 8.77 -17.97
C GLU A 36 10.82 7.28 -18.34
N ASN A 37 12.01 6.75 -18.62
CA ASN A 37 12.21 5.35 -18.98
C ASN A 37 12.52 4.45 -17.78
N ASN A 38 12.73 5.03 -16.60
CA ASN A 38 13.10 4.31 -15.40
C ASN A 38 11.99 4.37 -14.33
N GLY A 39 11.79 3.25 -13.65
CA GLY A 39 10.79 3.10 -12.61
C GLY A 39 9.37 2.86 -13.13
N TYR A 40 8.46 2.64 -12.20
CA TYR A 40 7.04 2.39 -12.52
C TYR A 40 6.36 3.66 -13.05
N ARG A 41 5.68 3.53 -14.17
CA ARG A 41 4.85 4.58 -14.78
C ARG A 41 3.49 4.00 -15.14
N LEU A 42 2.44 4.48 -14.48
CA LEU A 42 1.07 4.01 -14.74
C LEU A 42 0.69 4.18 -16.23
N ALA A 43 1.07 5.30 -16.84
CA ALA A 43 0.77 5.55 -18.26
C ALA A 43 1.39 4.49 -19.18
N ARG A 44 2.62 4.04 -18.89
CA ARG A 44 3.27 2.97 -19.63
C ARG A 44 2.60 1.62 -19.36
N ALA A 45 2.37 1.30 -18.10
CA ALA A 45 1.71 0.05 -17.72
C ALA A 45 0.33 -0.09 -18.38
N VAL A 46 -0.44 1.01 -18.46
CA VAL A 46 -1.72 1.03 -19.17
C VAL A 46 -1.55 0.94 -20.69
N ALA A 47 -0.53 1.58 -21.27
CA ALA A 47 -0.29 1.55 -22.72
C ALA A 47 0.21 0.20 -23.22
N GLU A 48 0.93 -0.55 -22.40
CA GLU A 48 1.47 -1.87 -22.71
C GLU A 48 0.45 -3.00 -22.52
N ARG A 49 -0.71 -2.68 -21.95
CA ARG A 49 -1.81 -3.66 -21.77
C ARG A 49 -2.39 -4.08 -23.11
N PRO A 50 -2.88 -5.32 -23.23
CA PRO A 50 -3.79 -5.67 -24.29
C PRO A 50 -4.91 -4.64 -24.33
N LYS A 51 -5.39 -4.26 -25.51
CA LYS A 51 -6.54 -3.35 -25.66
C LYS A 51 -7.77 -4.02 -25.06
N ASP A 52 -7.88 -3.93 -23.77
CA ASP A 52 -8.94 -4.44 -22.94
C ASP A 52 -9.63 -3.21 -22.32
N ASP A 53 -10.95 -3.14 -22.41
CA ASP A 53 -11.73 -2.01 -21.90
C ASP A 53 -11.88 -2.06 -20.36
N LEU A 54 -11.37 -3.10 -19.71
CA LEU A 54 -11.44 -3.29 -18.26
C LEU A 54 -10.18 -2.76 -17.57
N LEU A 55 -10.36 -1.88 -16.60
CA LEU A 55 -9.32 -1.43 -15.67
C LEU A 55 -9.79 -1.68 -14.24
N VAL A 56 -9.12 -2.56 -13.52
CA VAL A 56 -9.45 -2.91 -12.14
C VAL A 56 -8.41 -2.34 -11.18
N ILE A 57 -8.86 -1.46 -10.30
CA ILE A 57 -8.03 -0.83 -9.26
C ILE A 57 -8.56 -1.24 -7.90
N VAL A 58 -7.71 -1.84 -7.08
CA VAL A 58 -8.03 -2.20 -5.69
C VAL A 58 -7.36 -1.21 -4.75
N SER A 59 -8.17 -0.56 -3.92
CA SER A 59 -7.70 0.39 -2.91
C SER A 59 -7.94 -0.15 -1.50
N LEU A 60 -6.87 -0.39 -0.75
CA LEU A 60 -6.89 -0.99 0.58
C LEU A 60 -6.49 0.03 1.64
N SER A 61 -7.43 0.38 2.51
CA SER A 61 -7.24 1.41 3.54
C SER A 61 -6.42 0.91 4.72
N GLY A 62 -5.90 1.86 5.50
CA GLY A 62 -5.27 1.59 6.79
C GLY A 62 -6.27 1.26 7.89
N GLY A 63 -5.77 0.85 9.05
CA GLY A 63 -6.60 0.52 10.22
C GLY A 63 -6.05 -0.67 11.03
N GLY A 64 -4.73 -0.87 11.00
CA GLY A 64 -4.05 -1.92 11.75
C GLY A 64 -4.49 -3.32 11.34
N LEU A 65 -4.54 -4.24 12.29
CA LEU A 65 -4.81 -5.65 12.04
C LEU A 65 -6.18 -5.92 11.41
N ARG A 66 -7.20 -5.13 11.77
CA ARG A 66 -8.54 -5.26 11.17
C ARG A 66 -8.55 -4.93 9.69
N ALA A 67 -7.81 -3.88 9.29
CA ALA A 67 -7.66 -3.53 7.89
C ALA A 67 -6.85 -4.58 7.12
N SER A 68 -5.82 -5.17 7.73
CA SER A 68 -5.09 -6.30 7.15
C SER A 68 -6.00 -7.51 6.90
N ALA A 69 -6.80 -7.90 7.88
CA ALA A 69 -7.72 -9.02 7.74
C ALA A 69 -8.78 -8.76 6.65
N MET A 70 -9.33 -7.54 6.61
CA MET A 70 -10.28 -7.16 5.57
C MET A 70 -9.63 -7.15 4.18
N ALA A 71 -8.44 -6.62 4.05
CA ALA A 71 -7.70 -6.59 2.79
C ALA A 71 -7.37 -8.00 2.28
N PHE A 72 -6.97 -8.91 3.19
CA PHE A 72 -6.79 -10.31 2.86
C PHE A 72 -8.09 -10.94 2.35
N GLY A 73 -9.22 -10.77 3.07
CA GLY A 73 -10.51 -11.30 2.66
C GLY A 73 -11.00 -10.75 1.32
N ILE A 74 -10.69 -9.48 0.99
CA ILE A 74 -10.98 -8.90 -0.33
C ILE A 74 -10.18 -9.62 -1.41
N LEU A 75 -8.87 -9.83 -1.22
CA LEU A 75 -8.03 -10.54 -2.20
C LEU A 75 -8.50 -11.99 -2.36
N GLU A 76 -8.85 -12.68 -1.27
CA GLU A 76 -9.38 -14.04 -1.28
C GLU A 76 -10.72 -14.11 -2.03
N GLN A 77 -11.62 -13.14 -1.82
CA GLN A 77 -12.87 -13.06 -2.55
C GLN A 77 -12.65 -12.84 -4.03
N LEU A 78 -11.77 -11.91 -4.41
CA LEU A 78 -11.42 -11.68 -5.82
C LEU A 78 -10.77 -12.90 -6.46
N ALA A 79 -10.07 -13.74 -5.70
CA ALA A 79 -9.50 -14.99 -6.18
C ALA A 79 -10.57 -16.05 -6.53
N THR A 80 -11.73 -16.00 -5.85
CA THR A 80 -12.85 -16.92 -6.08
C THR A 80 -13.83 -16.41 -7.11
N ASP A 81 -14.02 -15.09 -7.18
CA ASP A 81 -14.96 -14.47 -8.10
C ASP A 81 -14.54 -14.61 -9.56
N ARG A 82 -15.55 -14.70 -10.42
CA ARG A 82 -15.37 -14.77 -11.87
C ARG A 82 -16.14 -13.65 -12.55
N ILE A 83 -15.51 -13.06 -13.55
CA ILE A 83 -16.11 -12.05 -14.41
C ILE A 83 -16.21 -12.56 -15.84
N GLN A 84 -17.36 -12.29 -16.47
CA GLN A 84 -17.52 -12.52 -17.91
C GLN A 84 -17.04 -11.27 -18.64
N HIS A 85 -15.93 -11.37 -19.36
CA HIS A 85 -15.38 -10.29 -20.15
C HIS A 85 -14.85 -10.82 -21.49
N ASP A 86 -15.15 -10.13 -22.60
CA ASP A 86 -14.80 -10.53 -23.97
C ASP A 86 -15.19 -11.99 -24.32
N GLY A 87 -16.35 -12.42 -23.85
CA GLY A 87 -16.84 -13.77 -24.09
C GLY A 87 -16.08 -14.87 -23.31
N ARG A 88 -15.19 -14.50 -22.40
CA ARG A 88 -14.40 -15.40 -21.54
C ARG A 88 -14.76 -15.20 -20.08
N LEU A 89 -14.78 -16.31 -19.35
CA LEU A 89 -14.90 -16.29 -17.90
C LEU A 89 -13.50 -16.23 -17.29
N ARG A 90 -13.19 -15.13 -16.59
CA ARG A 90 -11.88 -14.87 -16.01
C ARG A 90 -11.96 -14.76 -14.48
N ARG A 91 -10.89 -15.10 -13.77
CA ARG A 91 -10.78 -14.87 -12.34
C ARG A 91 -10.60 -13.37 -12.10
N MET A 92 -11.42 -12.81 -11.20
CA MET A 92 -11.42 -11.36 -10.95
C MET A 92 -10.08 -10.85 -10.43
N LEU A 93 -9.38 -11.64 -9.62
CA LEU A 93 -8.06 -11.28 -9.11
C LEU A 93 -7.00 -11.13 -10.22
N ASP A 94 -7.10 -11.92 -11.30
CA ASP A 94 -6.18 -11.86 -12.43
C ASP A 94 -6.37 -10.60 -13.29
N GLU A 95 -7.52 -9.95 -13.16
CA GLU A 95 -7.85 -8.70 -13.84
C GLU A 95 -7.46 -7.45 -13.03
N VAL A 96 -6.87 -7.62 -11.83
CA VAL A 96 -6.40 -6.50 -11.01
C VAL A 96 -5.13 -5.90 -11.60
N ASP A 97 -5.22 -4.65 -12.02
CA ASP A 97 -4.12 -3.91 -12.66
C ASP A 97 -3.30 -3.10 -11.69
N VAL A 98 -3.97 -2.52 -10.70
CA VAL A 98 -3.34 -1.64 -9.72
C VAL A 98 -3.84 -1.97 -8.32
N ILE A 99 -2.92 -2.11 -7.39
CA ILE A 99 -3.22 -2.17 -5.97
C ILE A 99 -2.62 -0.93 -5.29
N SER A 100 -3.47 -0.12 -4.68
CA SER A 100 -3.09 0.99 -3.82
C SER A 100 -3.40 0.63 -2.38
N ALA A 101 -2.41 0.65 -1.51
CA ALA A 101 -2.60 0.19 -0.14
C ALA A 101 -1.87 1.07 0.88
N VAL A 102 -2.46 1.22 2.07
CA VAL A 102 -1.93 2.07 3.15
C VAL A 102 -1.90 1.29 4.47
N SER A 103 -0.79 1.42 5.23
CA SER A 103 -0.65 0.90 6.60
C SER A 103 -1.02 -0.59 6.70
N GLY A 104 -2.00 -0.96 7.55
CA GLY A 104 -2.44 -2.35 7.72
C GLY A 104 -2.88 -3.03 6.43
N GLY A 105 -3.53 -2.32 5.51
CA GLY A 105 -3.91 -2.84 4.19
C GLY A 105 -2.72 -3.14 3.29
N ALA A 106 -1.58 -2.47 3.51
CA ALA A 106 -0.38 -2.68 2.71
C ALA A 106 0.32 -4.02 2.98
N ILE A 107 0.09 -4.65 4.13
CA ILE A 107 0.74 -5.92 4.49
C ILE A 107 0.30 -7.05 3.54
N PRO A 108 -1.00 -7.39 3.43
CA PRO A 108 -1.44 -8.42 2.50
C PRO A 108 -1.23 -8.01 1.04
N ALA A 109 -1.38 -6.72 0.70
CA ALA A 109 -1.10 -6.23 -0.64
C ALA A 109 0.34 -6.50 -1.07
N ALA A 110 1.32 -6.15 -0.22
CA ALA A 110 2.73 -6.39 -0.50
C ALA A 110 3.05 -7.89 -0.60
N TYR A 111 2.48 -8.70 0.29
CA TYR A 111 2.67 -10.14 0.23
C TYR A 111 2.12 -10.74 -1.06
N PHE A 112 0.91 -10.34 -1.46
CA PHE A 112 0.30 -10.78 -2.71
C PHE A 112 1.14 -10.38 -3.94
N VAL A 113 1.59 -9.13 -4.01
CA VAL A 113 2.42 -8.66 -5.14
C VAL A 113 3.74 -9.42 -5.24
N LEU A 114 4.33 -9.81 -4.11
CA LEU A 114 5.60 -10.54 -4.08
C LEU A 114 5.48 -12.05 -4.31
N HIS A 115 4.36 -12.65 -3.87
CA HIS A 115 4.23 -14.10 -3.77
C HIS A 115 3.02 -14.67 -4.51
N GLY A 116 2.13 -13.81 -5.03
CA GLY A 116 0.91 -14.24 -5.73
C GLY A 116 -0.02 -15.04 -4.84
N ASP A 117 -0.59 -16.09 -5.39
CA ASP A 117 -1.60 -16.94 -4.74
C ASP A 117 -1.10 -17.67 -3.48
N LYS A 118 0.21 -17.68 -3.20
CA LYS A 118 0.75 -18.21 -1.94
C LYS A 118 0.25 -17.50 -0.69
N ILE A 119 -0.39 -16.34 -0.86
CA ILE A 119 -1.04 -15.66 0.26
C ILE A 119 -2.24 -16.44 0.80
N PHE A 120 -2.83 -17.33 0.01
CA PHE A 120 -4.03 -18.11 0.36
C PHE A 120 -3.70 -19.52 0.88
N ASP A 121 -2.42 -19.91 0.91
CA ASP A 121 -1.93 -21.16 1.49
C ASP A 121 -1.84 -21.04 3.04
#